data_8d49529c7f287e7150487e374025d4b8
#
_entry.id   8d49529c7f287e7150487e374025d4b8
#
_cell.length_a   1.000
_cell.length_b   1.000
_cell.length_c   1.000
_cell.angle_alpha   90.00
_cell.angle_beta   90.00
_cell.angle_gamma   90.00
#
_symmetry.space_group_name_H-M   'P 1'
#
loop_
_entity.id
_entity.type
_entity.pdbx_description
1 polymer ?
#
loop_
_entity_poly.entity_id
_entity_poly.type
_entity_poly.pdbx_seq_one_letter_code
_entity_poly.pdbx_strand_id
1 'polypeptide(L)'
;MITPLPFRMHSIAAALFCLAASTAFSAQPVAALAAPQQDDEIAHAVKEGDTLEGLARSYLANPRQWPLLQARNKVADPRRLQPGSLIFIPVRLQPSESATVQFVQGEATAQARGSSTPAPIATGSKLEEGTELKVGPESFVAVQLADGTVVRVQAQSELQLRQLRR
;
A
#
# COMPACT_ATOMS: atom_id res chain seq x y z
N MET A 1 -53.22 43.17 -72.44
CA MET A 1 -53.76 42.05 -71.66
C MET A 1 -52.73 40.94 -71.75
N ILE A 2 -51.85 40.84 -70.80
CA ILE A 2 -50.73 39.90 -70.78
C ILE A 2 -50.82 39.20 -69.44
N THR A 3 -51.19 37.95 -69.48
CA THR A 3 -51.25 37.09 -68.28
C THR A 3 -49.88 36.48 -68.01
N PRO A 4 -49.32 36.60 -66.82
CA PRO A 4 -48.10 35.87 -66.51
C PRO A 4 -48.41 34.49 -65.97
N LEU A 5 -47.65 33.51 -66.42
CA LEU A 5 -47.61 32.13 -65.95
C LEU A 5 -47.07 31.99 -64.50
N PRO A 6 -47.53 31.07 -63.73
CA PRO A 6 -46.98 30.84 -62.43
C PRO A 6 -45.71 29.98 -62.48
N PHE A 7 -44.67 30.52 -61.89
CA PHE A 7 -43.36 29.89 -61.68
C PHE A 7 -43.49 28.83 -60.56
N ARG A 8 -43.28 27.61 -60.91
CA ARG A 8 -43.32 26.46 -59.97
C ARG A 8 -41.96 26.32 -59.31
N MET A 9 -41.85 26.79 -58.08
CA MET A 9 -40.68 26.54 -57.23
C MET A 9 -40.73 25.10 -56.68
N HIS A 10 -39.76 24.28 -57.11
CA HIS A 10 -39.51 23.00 -56.48
C HIS A 10 -38.65 23.22 -55.23
N SER A 11 -39.27 23.07 -54.07
CA SER A 11 -38.53 23.05 -52.80
C SER A 11 -37.83 21.71 -52.65
N ILE A 12 -36.52 21.75 -52.81
CA ILE A 12 -35.66 20.62 -52.45
C ILE A 12 -35.43 20.71 -50.93
N ALA A 13 -36.16 19.89 -50.18
CA ALA A 13 -35.90 19.73 -48.76
C ALA A 13 -34.64 18.84 -48.62
N ALA A 14 -33.51 19.47 -48.32
CA ALA A 14 -32.32 18.76 -47.91
C ALA A 14 -32.47 18.36 -46.44
N ALA A 15 -32.81 17.10 -46.21
CA ALA A 15 -32.79 16.50 -44.88
C ALA A 15 -31.33 16.30 -44.44
N LEU A 16 -30.84 17.19 -43.61
CA LEU A 16 -29.54 17.05 -42.97
C LEU A 16 -29.67 16.00 -41.84
N PHE A 17 -29.29 14.76 -42.13
CA PHE A 17 -29.25 13.70 -41.14
C PHE A 17 -27.97 13.85 -40.32
N CYS A 18 -28.03 14.58 -39.18
CA CYS A 18 -26.96 14.61 -38.21
C CYS A 18 -26.88 13.25 -37.51
N LEU A 19 -25.98 12.40 -37.99
CA LEU A 19 -25.59 11.18 -37.31
C LEU A 19 -24.70 11.59 -36.13
N ALA A 20 -25.28 11.78 -34.94
CA ALA A 20 -24.55 11.92 -33.70
C ALA A 20 -23.96 10.55 -33.36
N ALA A 21 -22.71 10.32 -33.75
CA ALA A 21 -21.93 9.19 -33.26
C ALA A 21 -21.59 9.45 -31.79
N SER A 22 -22.43 8.96 -30.89
CA SER A 22 -22.11 8.87 -29.47
C SER A 22 -21.01 7.85 -29.30
N THR A 23 -19.75 8.28 -29.26
CA THR A 23 -18.64 7.46 -28.81
C THR A 23 -18.83 7.25 -27.32
N ALA A 24 -19.47 6.15 -26.95
CA ALA A 24 -19.43 5.65 -25.59
C ALA A 24 -17.95 5.34 -25.27
N PHE A 25 -17.29 6.26 -24.58
CA PHE A 25 -15.98 6.04 -23.96
C PHE A 25 -16.20 5.03 -22.85
N SER A 26 -16.01 3.76 -23.21
CA SER A 26 -16.01 2.66 -22.25
C SER A 26 -14.80 2.86 -21.37
N ALA A 27 -14.99 3.47 -20.19
CA ALA A 27 -14.00 3.49 -19.15
C ALA A 27 -13.73 2.04 -18.72
N GLN A 28 -12.74 1.42 -19.32
CA GLN A 28 -12.22 0.16 -18.80
C GLN A 28 -11.69 0.44 -17.39
N PRO A 29 -12.13 -0.34 -16.38
CA PRO A 29 -11.44 -0.28 -15.12
C PRO A 29 -9.99 -0.65 -15.42
N VAL A 30 -9.08 0.30 -15.32
CA VAL A 30 -7.66 0.02 -15.23
C VAL A 30 -7.53 -0.89 -14.00
N ALA A 31 -7.45 -2.21 -14.27
CA ALA A 31 -6.97 -3.13 -13.26
C ALA A 31 -5.67 -2.50 -12.78
N ALA A 32 -5.70 -1.95 -11.57
CA ALA A 32 -4.50 -1.48 -10.91
C ALA A 32 -3.57 -2.69 -10.95
N LEU A 33 -2.61 -2.65 -11.87
CA LEU A 33 -1.47 -3.54 -11.84
C LEU A 33 -0.94 -3.37 -10.43
N ALA A 34 -1.22 -4.35 -9.57
CA ALA A 34 -0.56 -4.44 -8.28
C ALA A 34 0.93 -4.36 -8.62
N ALA A 35 1.51 -3.19 -8.36
CA ALA A 35 2.94 -3.02 -8.48
C ALA A 35 3.56 -4.21 -7.74
N PRO A 36 4.52 -4.93 -8.33
CA PRO A 36 5.18 -6.01 -7.62
C PRO A 36 5.59 -5.40 -6.28
N GLN A 37 5.11 -5.97 -5.20
CA GLN A 37 5.52 -5.54 -3.88
C GLN A 37 7.02 -5.79 -3.86
N GLN A 38 7.79 -4.74 -4.09
CA GLN A 38 9.22 -4.78 -3.86
C GLN A 38 9.32 -5.12 -2.39
N ASP A 39 9.68 -6.37 -2.11
CA ASP A 39 9.99 -6.79 -0.75
C ASP A 39 11.08 -5.82 -0.29
N ASP A 40 10.74 -4.90 0.60
CA ASP A 40 11.72 -4.03 1.22
C ASP A 40 12.78 -4.92 1.83
N GLU A 41 14.04 -4.64 1.53
CA GLU A 41 15.17 -5.45 1.97
C GLU A 41 16.19 -4.59 2.67
N ILE A 42 16.78 -5.12 3.73
CA ILE A 42 17.94 -4.52 4.39
C ILE A 42 19.19 -5.17 3.82
N ALA A 43 20.13 -4.35 3.39
CA ALA A 43 21.45 -4.82 2.97
C ALA A 43 22.39 -4.87 4.18
N HIS A 44 22.84 -6.06 4.56
CA HIS A 44 23.85 -6.29 5.60
C HIS A 44 25.20 -6.54 4.94
N ALA A 45 26.21 -5.71 5.29
CA ALA A 45 27.59 -5.95 4.88
C ALA A 45 28.21 -7.04 5.78
N VAL A 46 28.59 -8.15 5.16
CA VAL A 46 29.16 -9.31 5.85
C VAL A 46 30.48 -8.94 6.52
N LYS A 47 30.59 -9.28 7.79
CA LYS A 47 31.81 -9.16 8.58
C LYS A 47 32.49 -10.51 8.74
N GLU A 48 33.76 -10.49 9.13
CA GLU A 48 34.49 -11.71 9.46
C GLU A 48 33.79 -12.48 10.60
N GLY A 49 33.57 -13.79 10.41
CA GLY A 49 32.86 -14.63 11.36
C GLY A 49 31.34 -14.66 11.22
N ASP A 50 30.74 -13.86 10.31
CA ASP A 50 29.33 -13.92 10.05
C ASP A 50 28.93 -15.24 9.38
N THR A 51 27.77 -15.73 9.78
CA THR A 51 27.11 -16.89 9.18
C THR A 51 25.66 -16.57 8.88
N LEU A 52 25.04 -17.26 7.90
CA LEU A 52 23.60 -17.05 7.63
C LEU A 52 22.72 -17.37 8.84
N GLU A 53 23.09 -18.36 9.63
CA GLU A 53 22.36 -18.68 10.86
C GLU A 53 22.53 -17.59 11.92
N GLY A 54 23.73 -17.01 12.05
CA GLY A 54 23.97 -15.84 12.91
C GLY A 54 23.17 -14.64 12.50
N LEU A 55 23.15 -14.32 11.21
CA LEU A 55 22.34 -13.23 10.67
C LEU A 55 20.83 -13.49 10.87
N ALA A 56 20.38 -14.73 10.68
CA ALA A 56 18.99 -15.07 10.93
C ALA A 56 18.60 -14.90 12.39
N ARG A 57 19.46 -15.19 13.35
CA ARG A 57 19.20 -14.94 14.79
C ARG A 57 19.10 -13.45 15.10
N SER A 58 19.86 -12.63 14.40
CA SER A 58 19.91 -11.18 14.65
C SER A 58 18.76 -10.42 13.99
N TYR A 59 18.31 -10.88 12.82
CA TYR A 59 17.38 -10.12 11.99
C TYR A 59 16.01 -10.76 11.81
N LEU A 60 15.86 -12.08 11.91
CA LEU A 60 14.60 -12.76 11.60
C LEU A 60 13.75 -13.01 12.85
N ALA A 61 12.44 -12.91 12.71
CA ALA A 61 11.48 -13.34 13.74
C ALA A 61 11.65 -14.84 14.09
N ASN A 62 11.99 -15.64 13.09
CA ASN A 62 12.26 -17.05 13.27
C ASN A 62 13.64 -17.42 12.67
N PRO A 63 14.65 -17.65 13.50
CA PRO A 63 16.00 -17.99 13.04
C PRO A 63 16.07 -19.25 12.17
N ARG A 64 15.13 -20.18 12.32
CA ARG A 64 15.06 -21.42 11.50
C ARG A 64 14.78 -21.14 10.02
N GLN A 65 14.37 -19.91 9.68
CA GLN A 65 14.13 -19.47 8.32
C GLN A 65 15.40 -19.00 7.59
N TRP A 66 16.60 -19.22 8.14
CA TRP A 66 17.86 -18.90 7.47
C TRP A 66 17.98 -19.49 6.04
N PRO A 67 17.37 -20.67 5.70
CA PRO A 67 17.43 -21.15 4.31
C PRO A 67 16.75 -20.22 3.30
N LEU A 68 15.79 -19.38 3.75
CA LEU A 68 15.19 -18.36 2.89
C LEU A 68 16.19 -17.26 2.54
N LEU A 69 17.08 -16.88 3.50
CA LEU A 69 18.18 -15.96 3.22
C LEU A 69 19.18 -16.58 2.26
N GLN A 70 19.49 -17.88 2.40
CA GLN A 70 20.37 -18.59 1.51
C GLN A 70 19.86 -18.59 0.07
N ALA A 71 18.61 -18.97 -0.11
CA ALA A 71 17.96 -19.00 -1.42
C ALA A 71 17.89 -17.60 -2.05
N ARG A 72 17.51 -16.58 -1.26
CA ARG A 72 17.38 -15.19 -1.73
C ARG A 72 18.72 -14.64 -2.22
N ASN A 73 19.80 -14.93 -1.49
CA ASN A 73 21.13 -14.39 -1.75
C ASN A 73 22.02 -15.35 -2.58
N LYS A 74 21.51 -16.51 -2.97
CA LYS A 74 22.25 -17.54 -3.71
C LYS A 74 23.58 -17.91 -3.04
N VAL A 75 23.59 -17.99 -1.71
CA VAL A 75 24.79 -18.30 -0.93
C VAL A 75 25.11 -19.79 -1.05
N ALA A 76 26.31 -20.12 -1.51
CA ALA A 76 26.75 -21.52 -1.69
C ALA A 76 27.01 -22.20 -0.33
N ASP A 77 27.76 -21.54 0.55
CA ASP A 77 28.08 -22.07 1.89
C ASP A 77 27.54 -21.13 2.98
N PRO A 78 26.48 -21.55 3.70
CA PRO A 78 25.84 -20.71 4.73
C PRO A 78 26.72 -20.46 5.96
N ARG A 79 27.79 -21.22 6.13
CA ARG A 79 28.72 -21.08 7.26
C ARG A 79 29.95 -20.24 6.92
N ARG A 80 30.16 -19.98 5.64
CA ARG A 80 31.31 -19.21 5.13
C ARG A 80 30.85 -18.10 4.21
N LEU A 81 30.41 -17.02 4.80
CA LEU A 81 30.09 -15.81 4.07
C LEU A 81 31.40 -15.08 3.72
N GLN A 82 31.44 -14.46 2.54
CA GLN A 82 32.61 -13.65 2.16
C GLN A 82 32.53 -12.28 2.83
N PRO A 83 33.51 -11.91 3.68
CA PRO A 83 33.56 -10.57 4.25
C PRO A 83 33.55 -9.49 3.17
N GLY A 84 32.75 -8.44 3.40
CA GLY A 84 32.54 -7.34 2.46
C GLY A 84 31.44 -7.59 1.41
N SER A 85 30.92 -8.81 1.28
CA SER A 85 29.72 -9.05 0.45
C SER A 85 28.46 -8.52 1.11
N LEU A 86 27.39 -8.33 0.33
CA LEU A 86 26.09 -7.88 0.84
C LEU A 86 25.12 -9.06 0.92
N ILE A 87 24.44 -9.19 2.06
CA ILE A 87 23.32 -10.10 2.26
C ILE A 87 22.06 -9.28 2.35
N PHE A 88 21.10 -9.54 1.45
CA PHE A 88 19.79 -8.91 1.43
C PHE A 88 18.82 -9.68 2.32
N ILE A 89 18.24 -8.99 3.29
CA ILE A 89 17.35 -9.56 4.30
C ILE A 89 15.96 -8.98 4.06
N PRO A 90 14.99 -9.80 3.61
CA PRO A 90 13.62 -9.34 3.38
C PRO A 90 12.99 -8.84 4.68
N VAL A 91 12.48 -7.61 4.68
CA VAL A 91 11.87 -6.98 5.85
C VAL A 91 10.67 -7.80 6.38
N ARG A 92 9.95 -8.48 5.52
CA ARG A 92 8.83 -9.37 5.89
C ARG A 92 9.23 -10.52 6.82
N LEU A 93 10.50 -10.90 6.87
CA LEU A 93 11.01 -11.96 7.75
C LEU A 93 11.46 -11.43 9.12
N GLN A 94 11.52 -10.13 9.29
CA GLN A 94 11.88 -9.50 10.56
C GLN A 94 10.72 -9.58 11.57
N PRO A 95 11.00 -9.46 12.87
CA PRO A 95 9.95 -9.35 13.87
C PRO A 95 9.01 -8.19 13.54
N SER A 96 7.71 -8.44 13.61
CA SER A 96 6.72 -7.38 13.54
C SER A 96 6.64 -6.69 14.90
N GLU A 97 6.56 -5.38 14.86
CA GLU A 97 6.35 -4.54 16.03
C GLU A 97 4.91 -4.03 16.05
N SER A 98 4.46 -3.53 17.19
CA SER A 98 3.16 -2.88 17.32
C SER A 98 3.33 -1.38 17.54
N ALA A 99 2.40 -0.60 17.00
CA ALA A 99 2.28 0.79 17.36
C ALA A 99 1.34 0.94 18.56
N THR A 100 1.51 1.97 19.36
CA THR A 100 0.67 2.25 20.53
C THR A 100 -0.03 3.59 20.35
N VAL A 101 -1.33 3.61 20.61
CA VAL A 101 -2.11 4.85 20.61
C VAL A 101 -1.76 5.67 21.84
N GLN A 102 -1.09 6.80 21.64
CA GLN A 102 -0.69 7.70 22.73
C GLN A 102 -1.85 8.59 23.19
N PHE A 103 -2.66 9.01 22.24
CA PHE A 103 -3.74 9.95 22.51
C PHE A 103 -4.85 9.81 21.45
N VAL A 104 -6.10 9.93 21.89
CA VAL A 104 -7.30 9.98 21.04
C VAL A 104 -8.16 11.13 21.50
N GLN A 105 -8.56 11.98 20.57
CA GLN A 105 -9.61 12.98 20.78
C GLN A 105 -10.70 12.77 19.73
N GLY A 106 -11.95 12.70 20.18
CA GLY A 106 -13.10 12.45 19.32
C GLY A 106 -13.28 10.98 18.96
N GLU A 107 -13.77 10.70 17.76
CA GLU A 107 -14.08 9.36 17.29
C GLU A 107 -12.97 8.80 16.40
N ALA A 108 -12.49 7.63 16.74
CA ALA A 108 -11.54 6.90 15.90
C ALA A 108 -11.80 5.39 16.02
N THR A 109 -11.64 4.71 14.90
CA THR A 109 -11.81 3.25 14.80
C THR A 109 -10.60 2.61 14.15
N ALA A 110 -10.28 1.40 14.58
CA ALA A 110 -9.26 0.58 13.96
C ALA A 110 -9.86 -0.74 13.48
N GLN A 111 -9.44 -1.15 12.30
CA GLN A 111 -9.79 -2.44 11.72
C GLN A 111 -8.52 -3.27 11.56
N ALA A 112 -8.43 -4.34 12.35
CA ALA A 112 -7.29 -5.25 12.27
C ALA A 112 -7.28 -6.02 10.94
N ARG A 113 -6.11 -6.42 10.50
CA ARG A 113 -5.97 -7.25 9.29
C ARG A 113 -6.80 -8.53 9.40
N GLY A 114 -7.67 -8.75 8.40
CA GLY A 114 -8.55 -9.93 8.37
C GLY A 114 -9.83 -9.79 9.20
N SER A 115 -10.03 -8.69 9.93
CA SER A 115 -11.31 -8.37 10.57
C SER A 115 -12.21 -7.62 9.60
N SER A 116 -13.49 -7.96 9.56
CA SER A 116 -14.49 -7.21 8.77
C SER A 116 -15.16 -6.10 9.57
N THR A 117 -14.90 -6.01 10.87
CA THR A 117 -15.58 -5.08 11.77
C THR A 117 -14.56 -4.10 12.37
N PRO A 118 -14.71 -2.79 12.13
CA PRO A 118 -13.91 -1.78 12.82
C PRO A 118 -14.32 -1.72 14.30
N ALA A 119 -13.34 -1.53 15.17
CA ALA A 119 -13.52 -1.38 16.61
C ALA A 119 -13.08 0.02 17.06
N PRO A 120 -13.77 0.66 18.02
CA PRO A 120 -13.32 1.91 18.59
C PRO A 120 -11.97 1.72 19.29
N ILE A 121 -11.13 2.74 19.20
CA ILE A 121 -9.81 2.74 19.86
C ILE A 121 -9.77 3.74 21.01
N ALA A 122 -8.90 3.47 21.96
CA ALA A 122 -8.62 4.33 23.10
C ALA A 122 -7.11 4.53 23.27
N THR A 123 -6.74 5.49 24.10
CA THR A 123 -5.35 5.67 24.51
C THR A 123 -4.82 4.38 25.17
N GLY A 124 -3.62 3.95 24.76
CA GLY A 124 -3.02 2.68 25.16
C GLY A 124 -3.36 1.48 24.26
N SER A 125 -4.30 1.62 23.31
CA SER A 125 -4.57 0.54 22.34
C SER A 125 -3.33 0.21 21.52
N LYS A 126 -3.08 -1.09 21.32
CA LYS A 126 -2.02 -1.57 20.44
C LYS A 126 -2.56 -1.78 19.03
N LEU A 127 -1.84 -1.28 18.06
CA LEU A 127 -2.14 -1.43 16.64
C LEU A 127 -1.07 -2.31 16.00
N GLU A 128 -1.50 -3.41 15.43
CA GLU A 128 -0.62 -4.36 14.77
C GLU A 128 -0.44 -4.00 13.29
N GLU A 129 0.54 -4.62 12.66
CA GLU A 129 0.77 -4.52 11.24
C GLU A 129 -0.46 -4.97 10.44
N GLY A 130 -0.81 -4.18 9.43
CA GLY A 130 -2.00 -4.41 8.61
C GLY A 130 -3.27 -3.78 9.17
N THR A 131 -3.20 -3.09 10.32
CA THR A 131 -4.34 -2.35 10.88
C THR A 131 -4.60 -1.09 10.06
N GLU A 132 -5.86 -0.86 9.77
CA GLU A 132 -6.39 0.35 9.15
C GLU A 132 -7.05 1.21 10.23
N LEU A 133 -6.57 2.44 10.39
CA LEU A 133 -7.06 3.42 11.36
C LEU A 133 -7.86 4.49 10.63
N LYS A 134 -9.10 4.72 11.04
CA LYS A 134 -9.96 5.80 10.54
C LYS A 134 -10.26 6.79 11.65
N VAL A 135 -10.06 8.07 11.34
CA VAL A 135 -10.30 9.18 12.27
C VAL A 135 -11.51 9.98 11.79
N GLY A 136 -12.47 10.15 12.67
CA GLY A 136 -13.72 10.86 12.40
C GLY A 136 -13.54 12.38 12.22
N PRO A 137 -14.65 13.11 11.95
CA PRO A 137 -14.62 14.56 11.90
C PRO A 137 -14.29 15.14 13.30
N GLU A 138 -13.62 16.29 13.32
CA GLU A 138 -13.22 16.99 14.56
C GLU A 138 -12.41 16.12 15.54
N SER A 139 -11.75 15.12 15.04
CA SER A 139 -11.01 14.13 15.83
C SER A 139 -9.54 14.09 15.43
N PHE A 140 -8.68 13.63 16.33
CA PHE A 140 -7.30 13.31 15.98
C PHE A 140 -6.75 12.18 16.86
N VAL A 141 -5.75 11.49 16.33
CA VAL A 141 -5.08 10.39 17.01
C VAL A 141 -3.58 10.57 16.92
N ALA A 142 -2.88 10.39 18.04
CA ALA A 142 -1.43 10.29 18.07
C ALA A 142 -1.02 8.83 18.28
N VAL A 143 -0.25 8.29 17.36
CA VAL A 143 0.22 6.91 17.36
C VAL A 143 1.74 6.90 17.50
N GLN A 144 2.25 6.21 18.49
CA GLN A 144 3.68 5.98 18.67
C GLN A 144 4.09 4.66 18.02
N LEU A 145 5.06 4.73 17.12
CA LEU A 145 5.67 3.56 16.50
C LEU A 145 6.73 2.94 17.43
N ALA A 146 7.18 1.73 17.11
CA ALA A 146 8.17 0.99 17.90
C ALA A 146 9.54 1.68 18.02
N ASP A 147 9.91 2.51 17.05
CA ASP A 147 11.11 3.32 17.03
C ASP A 147 11.01 4.60 17.89
N GLY A 148 9.85 4.84 18.52
CA GLY A 148 9.55 6.03 19.32
C GLY A 148 8.99 7.20 18.50
N THR A 149 8.92 7.09 17.17
CA THR A 149 8.31 8.11 16.31
C THR A 149 6.83 8.27 16.63
N VAL A 150 6.36 9.50 16.75
CA VAL A 150 4.93 9.80 16.96
C VAL A 150 4.33 10.35 15.67
N VAL A 151 3.36 9.64 15.14
CA VAL A 151 2.56 10.04 13.98
C VAL A 151 1.24 10.60 14.45
N ARG A 152 0.91 11.83 14.03
CA ARG A 152 -0.39 12.44 14.32
C ARG A 152 -1.28 12.33 13.10
N VAL A 153 -2.43 11.66 13.26
CA VAL A 153 -3.45 11.47 12.24
C VAL A 153 -4.56 12.48 12.48
N GLN A 154 -4.81 13.32 11.50
CA GLN A 154 -5.80 14.43 11.58
C GLN A 154 -7.22 13.92 11.30
N ALA A 155 -8.19 14.81 11.53
CA ALA A 155 -9.60 14.55 11.24
C ALA A 155 -9.84 14.11 9.78
N GLN A 156 -10.82 13.26 9.59
CA GLN A 156 -11.23 12.73 8.27
C GLN A 156 -10.10 12.08 7.48
N SER A 157 -9.14 11.49 8.20
CA SER A 157 -7.98 10.80 7.61
C SER A 157 -8.02 9.31 7.88
N GLU A 158 -7.39 8.58 6.97
CA GLU A 158 -7.20 7.13 7.06
C GLU A 158 -5.71 6.82 7.02
N LEU A 159 -5.26 5.97 7.94
CA LEU A 159 -3.88 5.53 8.04
C LEU A 159 -3.83 4.01 8.01
N GLN A 160 -3.07 3.44 7.08
CA GLN A 160 -2.80 2.01 7.04
C GLN A 160 -1.38 1.71 7.54
N LEU A 161 -1.28 0.89 8.57
CA LEU A 161 -0.01 0.41 9.12
C LEU A 161 0.47 -0.79 8.31
N ARG A 162 1.26 -0.55 7.24
CA ARG A 162 1.66 -1.63 6.32
C ARG A 162 2.78 -2.49 6.86
N GLN A 163 3.81 -1.85 7.41
CA GLN A 163 5.00 -2.52 7.94
C GLN A 163 5.45 -1.79 9.19
N LEU A 164 5.53 -2.53 10.29
CA LEU A 164 6.03 -2.07 11.57
C LEU A 164 7.22 -2.95 11.94
N ARG A 165 8.42 -2.46 11.64
CA ARG A 165 9.70 -3.15 11.90
C ARG A 165 10.64 -2.25 12.69
N ARG A 166 11.58 -2.86 13.37
CA ARG A 166 12.62 -2.16 14.10
C ARG A 166 14.01 -2.48 13.56
#